data_0ff0861c65e835392e303007ab042596
#
_entry.id   0ff0861c65e835392e303007ab042596
#
_cell.length_a   1.000
_cell.length_b   1.000
_cell.length_c   1.000
_cell.angle_alpha   90.00
_cell.angle_beta   90.00
_cell.angle_gamma   90.00
#
_symmetry.space_group_name_H-M   'P 1'
#
loop_
_entity.id
_entity.type
_entity.pdbx_description
1 polymer ?
#
loop_
_entity_poly.entity_id
_entity_poly.type
_entity_poly.pdbx_seq_one_letter_code
_entity_poly.pdbx_strand_id
1 'polypeptide(L)'
;MQVLVQDLVIHYERMGSGLTLLLVHGWADSLSGFYELQRSLAKNYDVISIDLPGFGQSSQPPRAWTLNDYAKCLADFVAKLDIKTHGFIGHSNGGAILIVGLANDNLSGNKLVLLSSAGIRNQENAKKQTLKVVAKSGKALTSVLPGSLKSNIRQRFYGRIGSDLLIAPGMEETFKLVVGQDVQKDAVKVKTPTLLIYGHDDKSTPVEYGQLLSSEIKGSELKVLDNAEHFVHTDQPHQVEKLIEVFLK
;
A
#
# COMPACT_ATOMS: atom_id res chain seq x y z
N MET A 1 19.15 0.24 0.42
CA MET A 1 19.76 -0.84 -0.42
C MET A 1 19.13 -0.85 -1.79
N GLN A 2 19.75 -1.47 -2.82
CA GLN A 2 19.18 -1.55 -4.17
C GLN A 2 19.39 -2.93 -4.77
N VAL A 3 18.41 -3.39 -5.57
CA VAL A 3 18.49 -4.66 -6.31
C VAL A 3 17.87 -4.49 -7.70
N LEU A 4 18.40 -5.19 -8.69
CA LEU A 4 17.87 -5.19 -10.06
C LEU A 4 16.80 -6.30 -10.19
N VAL A 5 15.56 -5.91 -10.53
CA VAL A 5 14.41 -6.79 -10.75
C VAL A 5 13.72 -6.37 -12.04
N GLN A 6 13.52 -7.27 -13.00
CA GLN A 6 12.89 -6.97 -14.30
C GLN A 6 13.48 -5.72 -14.99
N ASP A 7 14.82 -5.58 -14.96
CA ASP A 7 15.56 -4.41 -15.46
C ASP A 7 15.25 -3.06 -14.77
N LEU A 8 14.57 -3.10 -13.63
CA LEU A 8 14.30 -1.94 -12.77
C LEU A 8 15.20 -1.97 -11.54
N VAL A 9 15.77 -0.85 -11.18
CA VAL A 9 16.44 -0.68 -9.88
C VAL A 9 15.36 -0.50 -8.82
N ILE A 10 15.27 -1.45 -7.90
CA ILE A 10 14.34 -1.42 -6.77
C ILE A 10 15.09 -1.03 -5.51
N HIS A 11 14.67 0.06 -4.90
CA HIS A 11 15.18 0.51 -3.60
C HIS A 11 14.39 -0.13 -2.46
N TYR A 12 15.11 -0.55 -1.41
CA TYR A 12 14.51 -1.12 -0.21
C TYR A 12 15.38 -0.89 1.02
N GLU A 13 14.80 -0.96 2.18
CA GLU A 13 15.48 -0.99 3.47
C GLU A 13 15.18 -2.29 4.21
N ARG A 14 16.17 -2.81 4.96
CA ARG A 14 16.03 -4.04 5.75
C ARG A 14 16.57 -3.80 7.15
N MET A 15 15.79 -4.12 8.15
CA MET A 15 16.13 -3.95 9.57
C MET A 15 15.69 -5.17 10.37
N GLY A 16 16.46 -5.48 11.44
CA GLY A 16 16.14 -6.57 12.36
C GLY A 16 16.63 -7.93 11.90
N SER A 17 16.04 -8.98 12.45
CA SER A 17 16.38 -10.39 12.17
C SER A 17 15.23 -11.32 12.56
N GLY A 18 15.24 -12.56 12.06
CA GLY A 18 14.21 -13.55 12.37
C GLY A 18 13.25 -13.81 11.18
N LEU A 19 11.96 -13.97 11.46
CA LEU A 19 10.95 -14.18 10.44
C LEU A 19 10.76 -12.92 9.61
N THR A 20 10.77 -13.05 8.28
CA THR A 20 10.77 -11.89 7.37
C THR A 20 9.38 -11.34 7.14
N LEU A 21 9.23 -10.03 7.31
CA LEU A 21 8.05 -9.23 6.95
C LEU A 21 8.37 -8.32 5.77
N LEU A 22 7.47 -8.25 4.78
CA LEU A 22 7.57 -7.32 3.66
C LEU A 22 6.49 -6.24 3.77
N LEU A 23 6.91 -4.98 3.84
CA LEU A 23 6.07 -3.79 3.93
C LEU A 23 5.93 -3.14 2.55
N VAL A 24 4.69 -2.91 2.11
CA VAL A 24 4.34 -2.38 0.78
C VAL A 24 3.48 -1.13 0.92
N HIS A 25 4.03 0.02 0.57
CA HIS A 25 3.41 1.34 0.73
C HIS A 25 2.26 1.62 -0.27
N GLY A 26 1.50 2.69 -0.01
CA GLY A 26 0.40 3.15 -0.84
C GLY A 26 0.85 3.94 -2.08
N TRP A 27 -0.12 4.38 -2.90
CA TRP A 27 0.12 5.23 -4.06
C TRP A 27 0.74 6.57 -3.62
N ALA A 28 1.71 7.06 -4.40
CA ALA A 28 2.40 8.32 -4.17
C ALA A 28 3.10 8.45 -2.79
N ASP A 29 3.37 7.33 -2.13
CA ASP A 29 4.16 7.23 -0.91
C ASP A 29 5.52 6.56 -1.21
N SER A 30 6.25 6.17 -0.20
CA SER A 30 7.52 5.47 -0.26
C SER A 30 7.73 4.63 1.00
N LEU A 31 8.79 3.83 1.04
CA LEU A 31 9.17 3.06 2.23
C LEU A 31 9.27 3.94 3.51
N SER A 32 9.57 5.24 3.35
CA SER A 32 9.66 6.15 4.49
C SER A 32 8.34 6.34 5.26
N GLY A 33 7.19 6.07 4.64
CA GLY A 33 5.89 6.07 5.31
C GLY A 33 5.78 5.02 6.40
N PHE A 34 6.58 3.95 6.29
CA PHE A 34 6.61 2.86 7.27
C PHE A 34 7.75 2.95 8.29
N TYR A 35 8.56 4.01 8.27
CA TYR A 35 9.81 4.05 9.05
C TYR A 35 9.63 3.70 10.54
N GLU A 36 8.66 4.31 11.22
CA GLU A 36 8.43 4.05 12.65
C GLU A 36 7.88 2.62 12.89
N LEU A 37 6.96 2.16 12.06
CA LEU A 37 6.43 0.80 12.14
C LEU A 37 7.54 -0.23 11.85
N GLN A 38 8.37 0.01 10.83
CA GLN A 38 9.49 -0.85 10.49
C GLN A 38 10.47 -0.95 11.68
N ARG A 39 10.87 0.17 12.27
CA ARG A 39 11.76 0.20 13.44
C ARG A 39 11.19 -0.56 14.62
N SER A 40 9.90 -0.44 14.85
CA SER A 40 9.24 -1.13 15.95
C SER A 40 9.22 -2.64 15.74
N LEU A 41 8.74 -3.10 14.58
CA LEU A 41 8.68 -4.52 14.24
C LEU A 41 10.08 -5.16 14.12
N ALA A 42 11.09 -4.39 13.72
CA ALA A 42 12.48 -4.87 13.60
C ALA A 42 13.13 -5.30 14.92
N LYS A 43 12.49 -5.04 16.07
CA LYS A 43 12.92 -5.58 17.35
C LYS A 43 12.75 -7.09 17.44
N ASN A 44 11.77 -7.65 16.70
CA ASN A 44 11.37 -9.05 16.78
C ASN A 44 11.37 -9.78 15.44
N TYR A 45 11.44 -9.05 14.32
CA TYR A 45 11.33 -9.56 12.96
C TYR A 45 12.43 -9.01 12.05
N ASP A 46 12.69 -9.72 10.97
CA ASP A 46 13.47 -9.21 9.83
C ASP A 46 12.50 -8.43 8.92
N VAL A 47 12.57 -7.11 8.92
CA VAL A 47 11.58 -6.24 8.28
C VAL A 47 12.17 -5.57 7.06
N ILE A 48 11.55 -5.80 5.91
CA ILE A 48 11.91 -5.21 4.63
C ILE A 48 10.81 -4.24 4.21
N SER A 49 11.17 -2.98 3.97
CA SER A 49 10.30 -1.99 3.35
C SER A 49 10.82 -1.70 1.94
N ILE A 50 9.93 -1.66 0.95
CA ILE A 50 10.26 -1.48 -0.46
C ILE A 50 9.71 -0.16 -0.99
N ASP A 51 10.47 0.55 -1.83
CA ASP A 51 9.92 1.57 -2.73
C ASP A 51 9.35 0.87 -3.98
N LEU A 52 8.04 0.95 -4.18
CA LEU A 52 7.40 0.39 -5.38
C LEU A 52 7.92 1.10 -6.65
N PRO A 53 8.00 0.39 -7.81
CA PRO A 53 8.34 1.02 -9.08
C PRO A 53 7.52 2.27 -9.38
N GLY A 54 8.21 3.36 -9.72
CA GLY A 54 7.62 4.68 -9.94
C GLY A 54 7.59 5.59 -8.71
N PHE A 55 8.04 5.10 -7.55
CA PHE A 55 8.02 5.84 -6.28
C PHE A 55 9.37 5.79 -5.56
N GLY A 56 9.56 6.72 -4.62
CA GLY A 56 10.75 6.80 -3.80
C GLY A 56 12.04 6.89 -4.61
N GLN A 57 12.93 5.95 -4.41
CA GLN A 57 14.21 5.84 -5.13
C GLN A 57 14.24 4.67 -6.13
N SER A 58 13.09 4.02 -6.36
CA SER A 58 12.97 2.96 -7.36
C SER A 58 12.77 3.51 -8.77
N SER A 59 13.22 2.75 -9.78
CA SER A 59 13.01 3.09 -11.19
C SER A 59 11.53 3.18 -11.56
N GLN A 60 11.22 4.03 -12.53
CA GLN A 60 9.86 4.06 -13.11
C GLN A 60 9.62 2.84 -14.00
N PRO A 61 8.40 2.28 -14.01
CA PRO A 61 8.02 1.25 -14.95
C PRO A 61 8.13 1.75 -16.40
N PRO A 62 8.55 0.90 -17.36
CA PRO A 62 8.72 1.30 -18.75
C PRO A 62 7.39 1.50 -19.52
N ARG A 63 6.29 1.10 -18.92
CA ARG A 63 4.91 1.23 -19.42
C ARG A 63 3.93 1.42 -18.26
N ALA A 64 2.68 1.67 -18.57
CA ALA A 64 1.63 1.65 -17.55
C ALA A 64 1.47 0.25 -16.92
N TRP A 65 1.36 0.20 -15.60
CA TRP A 65 1.26 -1.03 -14.80
C TRP A 65 -0.13 -1.19 -14.15
N THR A 66 -0.56 -2.44 -14.08
CA THR A 66 -1.72 -2.91 -13.32
C THR A 66 -1.28 -3.36 -11.91
N LEU A 67 -2.24 -3.63 -11.01
CA LEU A 67 -1.95 -4.27 -9.71
C LEU A 67 -1.22 -5.60 -9.89
N ASN A 68 -1.55 -6.37 -10.94
CA ASN A 68 -0.89 -7.65 -11.22
C ASN A 68 0.57 -7.48 -11.69
N ASP A 69 0.89 -6.40 -12.42
CA ASP A 69 2.29 -6.12 -12.79
C ASP A 69 3.12 -5.81 -11.53
N TYR A 70 2.58 -5.02 -10.60
CA TYR A 70 3.22 -4.77 -9.30
C TYR A 70 3.37 -6.05 -8.49
N ALA A 71 2.35 -6.90 -8.42
CA ALA A 71 2.41 -8.17 -7.68
C ALA A 71 3.48 -9.11 -8.24
N LYS A 72 3.63 -9.20 -9.56
CA LYS A 72 4.71 -9.96 -10.21
C LYS A 72 6.08 -9.39 -9.91
N CYS A 73 6.24 -8.07 -9.93
CA CYS A 73 7.50 -7.42 -9.57
C CYS A 73 7.88 -7.71 -8.11
N LEU A 74 6.91 -7.70 -7.18
CA LEU A 74 7.14 -8.09 -5.79
C LEU A 74 7.55 -9.56 -5.66
N ALA A 75 6.95 -10.45 -6.45
CA ALA A 75 7.32 -11.87 -6.48
C ALA A 75 8.78 -12.06 -6.94
N ASP A 76 9.16 -11.37 -8.01
CA ASP A 76 10.54 -11.42 -8.53
C ASP A 76 11.53 -10.77 -7.56
N PHE A 77 11.13 -9.71 -6.84
CA PHE A 77 11.91 -9.10 -5.77
C PHE A 77 12.17 -10.09 -4.62
N VAL A 78 11.13 -10.76 -4.14
CA VAL A 78 11.23 -11.78 -3.08
C VAL A 78 12.14 -12.93 -3.53
N ALA A 79 11.95 -13.43 -4.75
CA ALA A 79 12.78 -14.48 -5.34
C ALA A 79 14.25 -14.06 -5.50
N LYS A 80 14.49 -12.83 -5.98
CA LYS A 80 15.84 -12.29 -6.19
C LYS A 80 16.65 -12.16 -4.91
N LEU A 81 15.99 -11.85 -3.79
CA LEU A 81 16.63 -11.75 -2.48
C LEU A 81 16.65 -13.07 -1.71
N ASP A 82 16.13 -14.16 -2.30
CA ASP A 82 15.98 -15.48 -1.65
C ASP A 82 15.26 -15.38 -0.30
N ILE A 83 14.14 -14.62 -0.27
CA ILE A 83 13.39 -14.35 0.96
C ILE A 83 12.28 -15.37 1.13
N LYS A 84 12.23 -16.02 2.29
CA LYS A 84 11.05 -16.75 2.75
C LYS A 84 10.15 -15.81 3.57
N THR A 85 9.14 -15.23 2.92
CA THR A 85 8.26 -14.25 3.57
C THR A 85 7.34 -14.93 4.59
N HIS A 86 7.42 -14.50 5.85
CA HIS A 86 6.49 -14.89 6.89
C HIS A 86 5.18 -14.09 6.80
N GLY A 87 5.28 -12.77 6.62
CA GLY A 87 4.11 -11.90 6.55
C GLY A 87 4.28 -10.74 5.60
N PHE A 88 3.14 -10.29 5.09
CA PHE A 88 3.01 -9.09 4.26
C PHE A 88 2.22 -8.03 5.02
N ILE A 89 2.66 -6.78 4.92
CA ILE A 89 1.94 -5.62 5.48
C ILE A 89 1.77 -4.62 4.33
N GLY A 90 0.53 -4.34 3.93
CA GLY A 90 0.22 -3.43 2.84
C GLY A 90 -0.64 -2.27 3.26
N HIS A 91 -0.24 -1.05 2.91
CA HIS A 91 -1.04 0.15 3.11
C HIS A 91 -1.73 0.55 1.82
N SER A 92 -3.02 0.88 1.88
CA SER A 92 -3.77 1.45 0.77
C SER A 92 -3.60 0.64 -0.53
N ASN A 93 -3.04 1.22 -1.60
CA ASN A 93 -2.72 0.54 -2.85
C ASN A 93 -1.78 -0.67 -2.66
N GLY A 94 -0.82 -0.60 -1.72
CA GLY A 94 0.03 -1.73 -1.38
C GLY A 94 -0.75 -2.94 -0.89
N GLY A 95 -1.83 -2.72 -0.13
CA GLY A 95 -2.75 -3.78 0.28
C GLY A 95 -3.46 -4.42 -0.92
N ALA A 96 -3.95 -3.63 -1.87
CA ALA A 96 -4.59 -4.13 -3.10
C ALA A 96 -3.61 -4.98 -3.95
N ILE A 97 -2.34 -4.56 -4.07
CA ILE A 97 -1.29 -5.32 -4.75
C ILE A 97 -1.07 -6.68 -4.08
N LEU A 98 -1.01 -6.70 -2.74
CA LEU A 98 -0.82 -7.94 -1.97
C LEU A 98 -2.00 -8.90 -2.12
N ILE A 99 -3.23 -8.38 -2.10
CA ILE A 99 -4.45 -9.20 -2.36
C ILE A 99 -4.34 -9.89 -3.73
N VAL A 100 -4.03 -9.11 -4.79
CA VAL A 100 -3.88 -9.66 -6.15
C VAL A 100 -2.72 -10.67 -6.21
N GLY A 101 -1.59 -10.38 -5.56
CA GLY A 101 -0.43 -11.26 -5.54
C GLY A 101 -0.69 -12.60 -4.87
N LEU A 102 -1.36 -12.62 -3.73
CA LEU A 102 -1.72 -13.83 -2.99
C LEU A 102 -2.85 -14.61 -3.69
N ALA A 103 -3.82 -13.90 -4.25
CA ALA A 103 -4.95 -14.51 -4.98
C ALA A 103 -4.55 -15.25 -6.25
N ASN A 104 -3.46 -14.82 -6.89
CA ASN A 104 -2.96 -15.39 -8.15
C ASN A 104 -1.69 -16.25 -7.96
N ASP A 105 -1.41 -16.66 -6.71
CA ASP A 105 -0.24 -17.48 -6.34
C ASP A 105 1.13 -16.89 -6.75
N ASN A 106 1.18 -15.58 -7.03
CA ASN A 106 2.44 -14.87 -7.29
C ASN A 106 3.25 -14.67 -6.01
N LEU A 107 2.56 -14.50 -4.88
CA LEU A 107 3.14 -14.33 -3.55
C LEU A 107 2.71 -15.47 -2.63
N SER A 108 3.59 -15.84 -1.69
CA SER A 108 3.30 -16.84 -0.66
C SER A 108 3.81 -16.35 0.69
N GLY A 109 2.95 -16.43 1.71
CA GLY A 109 3.27 -16.03 3.09
C GLY A 109 2.22 -16.54 4.06
N ASN A 110 2.56 -16.55 5.35
CA ASN A 110 1.72 -17.12 6.40
C ASN A 110 0.72 -16.12 6.99
N LYS A 111 0.97 -14.83 6.85
CA LYS A 111 0.17 -13.74 7.43
C LYS A 111 0.04 -12.58 6.44
N LEU A 112 -1.13 -11.93 6.43
CA LEU A 112 -1.38 -10.71 5.68
C LEU A 112 -1.97 -9.65 6.60
N VAL A 113 -1.40 -8.45 6.59
CA VAL A 113 -1.94 -7.28 7.28
C VAL A 113 -2.28 -6.21 6.25
N LEU A 114 -3.52 -5.72 6.28
CA LEU A 114 -4.05 -4.71 5.39
C LEU A 114 -4.37 -3.45 6.20
N LEU A 115 -3.58 -2.39 5.98
CA LEU A 115 -3.75 -1.09 6.63
C LEU A 115 -4.51 -0.15 5.67
N SER A 116 -5.74 0.20 5.98
CA SER A 116 -6.59 1.07 5.15
C SER A 116 -6.51 0.69 3.66
N SER A 117 -6.63 -0.63 3.34
CA SER A 117 -6.41 -1.15 2.00
C SER A 117 -7.38 -0.56 0.99
N ALA A 118 -6.86 -0.19 -0.18
CA ALA A 118 -7.64 0.18 -1.35
C ALA A 118 -8.12 -1.05 -2.14
N GLY A 119 -8.74 -0.82 -3.30
CA GLY A 119 -9.10 -1.85 -4.27
C GLY A 119 -10.59 -2.21 -4.29
N ILE A 120 -11.43 -1.59 -3.46
CA ILE A 120 -12.89 -1.71 -3.55
C ILE A 120 -13.45 -0.62 -4.44
N ARG A 121 -14.33 -0.99 -5.38
CA ARG A 121 -15.01 -0.07 -6.30
C ARG A 121 -16.50 0.00 -6.00
N ASN A 122 -16.91 1.09 -5.37
CA ASN A 122 -18.33 1.43 -5.34
C ASN A 122 -18.68 2.08 -6.69
N GLN A 123 -19.49 1.40 -7.50
CA GLN A 123 -19.85 1.83 -8.87
C GLN A 123 -20.45 3.25 -8.92
N GLU A 124 -21.13 3.70 -7.88
CA GLU A 124 -21.67 5.07 -7.80
C GLU A 124 -20.58 6.14 -7.57
N ASN A 125 -19.55 5.82 -6.79
CA ASN A 125 -18.47 6.75 -6.51
C ASN A 125 -17.40 6.78 -7.62
N ALA A 126 -17.21 5.70 -8.36
CA ALA A 126 -16.25 5.62 -9.46
C ALA A 126 -16.56 6.64 -10.57
N LYS A 127 -17.83 6.80 -10.93
CA LYS A 127 -18.26 7.82 -11.94
C LYS A 127 -18.04 9.25 -11.45
N LYS A 128 -18.25 9.53 -10.15
CA LYS A 128 -18.07 10.87 -9.56
C LYS A 128 -16.60 11.23 -9.38
N GLN A 129 -15.74 10.28 -9.03
CA GLN A 129 -14.29 10.52 -8.87
C GLN A 129 -13.59 10.68 -10.22
N THR A 130 -13.90 9.87 -11.23
CA THR A 130 -13.35 10.01 -12.60
C THR A 130 -13.73 11.36 -13.21
N LEU A 131 -14.96 11.83 -13.01
CA LEU A 131 -15.39 13.13 -13.49
C LEU A 131 -14.68 14.31 -12.80
N LYS A 132 -14.40 14.21 -11.50
CA LYS A 132 -13.66 15.23 -10.73
C LYS A 132 -12.18 15.30 -11.10
N VAL A 133 -11.54 14.17 -11.41
CA VAL A 133 -10.13 14.09 -11.83
C VAL A 133 -9.95 14.72 -13.23
N VAL A 134 -10.84 14.41 -14.19
CA VAL A 134 -10.79 14.98 -15.55
C VAL A 134 -11.06 16.48 -15.56
N ALA A 135 -11.95 16.99 -14.72
CA ALA A 135 -12.29 18.42 -14.68
C ALA A 135 -11.21 19.31 -14.06
N LYS A 136 -10.31 18.78 -13.23
CA LYS A 136 -9.24 19.55 -12.54
C LYS A 136 -7.89 19.54 -13.23
N SER A 137 -7.61 18.64 -14.15
CA SER A 137 -6.33 18.56 -14.86
C SER A 137 -6.07 19.73 -15.84
N GLY A 138 -7.06 20.64 -16.01
CA GLY A 138 -6.95 21.80 -16.90
C GLY A 138 -6.39 23.10 -16.29
N LYS A 139 -6.17 23.20 -14.96
CA LYS A 139 -5.72 24.45 -14.33
C LYS A 139 -4.87 24.20 -13.08
N ALA A 140 -3.58 23.95 -13.23
CA ALA A 140 -2.59 24.27 -12.19
C ALA A 140 -1.20 24.38 -12.80
N LEU A 141 -0.85 25.61 -13.16
CA LEU A 141 0.55 26.03 -13.31
C LEU A 141 1.16 26.32 -11.94
N THR A 142 2.37 25.77 -11.74
CA THR A 142 3.53 26.33 -11.03
C THR A 142 3.44 26.69 -9.56
N SER A 143 4.30 26.08 -8.75
CA SER A 143 5.38 26.84 -8.06
C SER A 143 6.34 25.88 -7.35
N VAL A 144 7.61 26.18 -7.49
CA VAL A 144 8.78 25.54 -6.88
C VAL A 144 8.78 25.83 -5.38
N LEU A 145 8.83 24.81 -4.52
CA LEU A 145 9.01 24.94 -3.08
C LEU A 145 10.23 24.13 -2.59
N PRO A 146 11.01 24.65 -1.63
CA PRO A 146 12.25 24.04 -1.14
C PRO A 146 12.02 22.75 -0.35
N GLY A 147 13.01 21.86 -0.40
CA GLY A 147 12.93 20.44 0.03
C GLY A 147 12.67 20.13 1.52
N SER A 148 12.82 21.09 2.44
CA SER A 148 12.67 20.87 3.89
C SER A 148 11.23 20.98 4.42
N LEU A 149 10.29 21.47 3.59
CA LEU A 149 8.87 21.59 3.94
C LEU A 149 8.02 20.38 3.47
N LYS A 150 8.62 19.42 2.77
CA LYS A 150 7.89 18.34 2.07
C LYS A 150 7.29 17.28 2.99
N SER A 151 7.88 16.97 4.15
CA SER A 151 7.42 15.87 5.00
C SER A 151 6.11 16.18 5.75
N ASN A 152 6.01 17.38 6.35
CA ASN A 152 4.83 17.77 7.14
C ASN A 152 3.64 18.24 6.28
N ILE A 153 3.90 18.66 5.05
CA ILE A 153 2.87 19.05 4.09
C ILE A 153 2.26 17.82 3.43
N ARG A 154 3.03 16.75 3.20
CA ARG A 154 2.52 15.47 2.67
C ARG A 154 1.37 14.92 3.53
N GLN A 155 1.54 14.81 4.84
CA GLN A 155 0.50 14.27 5.74
C GLN A 155 -0.79 15.10 5.78
N ARG A 156 -0.72 16.42 5.65
CA ARG A 156 -1.90 17.31 5.67
C ARG A 156 -2.62 17.47 4.33
N PHE A 157 -1.95 17.14 3.20
CA PHE A 157 -2.53 17.29 1.85
C PHE A 157 -3.29 16.07 1.36
N TYR A 158 -3.00 14.87 1.87
CA TYR A 158 -3.71 13.64 1.48
C TYR A 158 -5.20 13.62 1.86
N GLY A 159 -5.61 14.40 2.85
CA GLY A 159 -7.02 14.52 3.29
C GLY A 159 -7.91 15.44 2.45
N ARG A 160 -7.35 16.18 1.52
CA ARG A 160 -8.11 17.20 0.77
C ARG A 160 -7.79 17.18 -0.71
N ILE A 161 -8.43 16.38 -1.52
CA ILE A 161 -8.47 16.57 -2.98
C ILE A 161 -7.69 15.51 -3.78
N GLY A 162 -8.34 14.87 -4.74
CA GLY A 162 -7.86 14.11 -5.89
C GLY A 162 -6.64 14.67 -6.65
N SER A 163 -5.50 14.86 -5.94
CA SER A 163 -4.23 15.35 -6.45
C SER A 163 -3.18 14.23 -6.58
N ASP A 164 -3.55 12.97 -6.35
CA ASP A 164 -2.66 11.81 -6.43
C ASP A 164 -2.01 11.65 -7.81
N LEU A 165 -2.69 12.17 -8.84
CA LEU A 165 -2.18 12.22 -10.21
C LEU A 165 -0.98 13.17 -10.37
N LEU A 166 -0.91 14.24 -9.57
CA LEU A 166 0.12 15.29 -9.69
C LEU A 166 1.39 14.95 -8.90
N ILE A 167 1.34 13.95 -8.02
CA ILE A 167 2.44 13.61 -7.09
C ILE A 167 3.42 12.62 -7.72
N ALA A 168 3.01 11.90 -8.77
CA ALA A 168 3.84 10.93 -9.49
C ALA A 168 3.85 11.23 -11.00
N PRO A 169 4.63 12.22 -11.46
CA PRO A 169 4.73 12.56 -12.88
C PRO A 169 5.17 11.34 -13.72
N GLY A 170 4.51 11.13 -14.85
CA GLY A 170 4.76 9.99 -15.73
C GLY A 170 4.06 8.69 -15.31
N MET A 171 3.27 8.72 -14.22
CA MET A 171 2.53 7.56 -13.72
C MET A 171 1.01 7.67 -13.93
N GLU A 172 0.56 8.63 -14.75
CA GLU A 172 -0.87 8.95 -14.92
C GLU A 172 -1.68 7.76 -15.47
N GLU A 173 -1.14 7.05 -16.45
CA GLU A 173 -1.80 5.87 -17.02
C GLU A 173 -1.79 4.69 -16.04
N THR A 174 -0.69 4.48 -15.32
CA THR A 174 -0.61 3.49 -14.23
C THR A 174 -1.64 3.81 -13.15
N PHE A 175 -1.76 5.08 -12.74
CA PHE A 175 -2.77 5.51 -11.78
C PHE A 175 -4.18 5.12 -12.21
N LYS A 176 -4.56 5.44 -13.46
CA LYS A 176 -5.89 5.10 -14.01
C LYS A 176 -6.15 3.58 -13.98
N LEU A 177 -5.14 2.78 -14.36
CA LEU A 177 -5.24 1.32 -14.34
C LEU A 177 -5.43 0.80 -12.91
N VAL A 178 -4.57 1.22 -11.99
CA VAL A 178 -4.57 0.77 -10.59
C VAL A 178 -5.85 1.19 -9.87
N VAL A 179 -6.22 2.50 -9.94
CA VAL A 179 -7.47 2.96 -9.30
C VAL A 179 -8.71 2.44 -10.01
N GLY A 180 -8.63 1.98 -11.24
CA GLY A 180 -9.72 1.37 -12.00
C GLY A 180 -10.01 -0.09 -11.61
N GLN A 181 -9.06 -0.79 -10.99
CA GLN A 181 -9.22 -2.21 -10.65
C GLN A 181 -10.02 -2.41 -9.36
N ASP A 182 -10.87 -3.44 -9.35
CA ASP A 182 -11.60 -3.93 -8.19
C ASP A 182 -11.03 -5.29 -7.80
N VAL A 183 -10.66 -5.47 -6.52
CA VAL A 183 -10.00 -6.68 -6.03
C VAL A 183 -10.95 -7.62 -5.27
N GLN A 184 -12.27 -7.40 -5.28
CA GLN A 184 -13.23 -8.25 -4.56
C GLN A 184 -13.14 -9.71 -5.01
N LYS A 185 -13.09 -9.96 -6.33
CA LYS A 185 -12.95 -11.30 -6.89
C LYS A 185 -11.63 -11.98 -6.54
N ASP A 186 -10.59 -11.21 -6.30
CA ASP A 186 -9.29 -11.70 -5.86
C ASP A 186 -9.31 -11.95 -4.34
N ALA A 187 -9.93 -11.07 -3.55
CA ALA A 187 -10.06 -11.22 -2.11
C ALA A 187 -10.68 -12.57 -1.70
N VAL A 188 -11.70 -13.05 -2.43
CA VAL A 188 -12.32 -14.39 -2.21
C VAL A 188 -11.32 -15.55 -2.32
N LYS A 189 -10.25 -15.38 -3.12
CA LYS A 189 -9.25 -16.42 -3.35
C LYS A 189 -8.12 -16.41 -2.30
N VAL A 190 -7.99 -15.33 -1.52
CA VAL A 190 -6.96 -15.21 -0.48
C VAL A 190 -7.23 -16.22 0.63
N LYS A 191 -6.27 -17.13 0.85
CA LYS A 191 -6.33 -18.18 1.89
C LYS A 191 -5.46 -17.84 3.09
N THR A 192 -4.60 -16.87 2.97
CA THR A 192 -3.68 -16.41 4.00
C THR A 192 -4.46 -15.76 5.14
N PRO A 193 -4.26 -16.16 6.40
CA PRO A 193 -4.81 -15.46 7.56
C PRO A 193 -4.57 -13.96 7.47
N THR A 194 -5.64 -13.17 7.60
CA THR A 194 -5.62 -11.75 7.27
C THR A 194 -6.15 -10.90 8.42
N LEU A 195 -5.38 -9.87 8.80
CA LEU A 195 -5.80 -8.79 9.69
C LEU A 195 -6.02 -7.51 8.88
N LEU A 196 -7.21 -6.94 8.98
CA LEU A 196 -7.53 -5.63 8.39
C LEU A 196 -7.60 -4.58 9.50
N ILE A 197 -6.92 -3.43 9.31
CA ILE A 197 -6.95 -2.31 10.25
C ILE A 197 -7.32 -1.06 9.47
N TYR A 198 -8.43 -0.42 9.86
CA TYR A 198 -8.95 0.78 9.20
C TYR A 198 -9.17 1.90 10.20
N GLY A 199 -8.98 3.13 9.76
CA GLY A 199 -9.35 4.33 10.52
C GLY A 199 -10.84 4.62 10.41
N HIS A 200 -11.48 4.94 11.53
CA HIS A 200 -12.90 5.31 11.57
C HIS A 200 -13.18 6.55 10.70
N ASP A 201 -12.24 7.48 10.66
CA ASP A 201 -12.41 8.78 9.98
C ASP A 201 -11.81 8.79 8.55
N ASP A 202 -11.40 7.63 8.02
CA ASP A 202 -10.80 7.50 6.68
C ASP A 202 -11.84 7.79 5.58
N LYS A 203 -11.59 8.86 4.82
CA LYS A 203 -12.42 9.27 3.67
C LYS A 203 -11.89 8.76 2.32
N SER A 204 -10.67 8.24 2.30
CA SER A 204 -10.03 7.72 1.08
C SER A 204 -10.40 6.26 0.84
N THR A 205 -10.28 5.45 1.87
CA THR A 205 -10.70 4.05 1.91
C THR A 205 -11.58 3.84 3.15
N PRO A 206 -12.87 4.19 3.07
CA PRO A 206 -13.79 4.14 4.20
C PRO A 206 -13.89 2.75 4.83
N VAL A 207 -14.33 2.68 6.08
CA VAL A 207 -14.48 1.44 6.87
C VAL A 207 -15.29 0.38 6.12
N GLU A 208 -16.25 0.79 5.30
CA GLU A 208 -17.06 -0.09 4.44
C GLU A 208 -16.20 -0.92 3.48
N TYR A 209 -15.03 -0.41 3.05
CA TYR A 209 -14.09 -1.19 2.25
C TYR A 209 -13.46 -2.32 3.06
N GLY A 210 -13.10 -2.04 4.31
CA GLY A 210 -12.62 -3.03 5.26
C GLY A 210 -13.67 -4.08 5.58
N GLN A 211 -14.92 -3.69 5.79
CA GLN A 211 -16.03 -4.59 6.04
C GLN A 211 -16.26 -5.53 4.85
N LEU A 212 -16.24 -4.98 3.63
CA LEU A 212 -16.42 -5.76 2.42
C LEU A 212 -15.26 -6.73 2.20
N LEU A 213 -14.00 -6.27 2.28
CA LEU A 213 -12.83 -7.15 2.17
C LEU A 213 -12.86 -8.25 3.25
N SER A 214 -13.25 -7.91 4.48
CA SER A 214 -13.35 -8.90 5.56
C SER A 214 -14.46 -9.92 5.33
N SER A 215 -15.54 -9.55 4.65
CA SER A 215 -16.58 -10.50 4.26
C SER A 215 -16.16 -11.47 3.16
N GLU A 216 -15.24 -11.02 2.27
CA GLU A 216 -14.74 -11.81 1.14
C GLU A 216 -13.54 -12.69 1.53
N ILE A 217 -12.62 -12.21 2.37
CA ILE A 217 -11.45 -12.96 2.81
C ILE A 217 -11.83 -13.89 3.98
N LYS A 218 -11.93 -15.16 3.71
CA LYS A 218 -12.36 -16.14 4.72
C LYS A 218 -11.42 -16.19 5.92
N GLY A 219 -11.99 -16.03 7.11
CA GLY A 219 -11.24 -16.10 8.37
C GLY A 219 -10.39 -14.85 8.65
N SER A 220 -10.68 -13.75 7.97
CA SER A 220 -10.05 -12.46 8.27
C SER A 220 -10.64 -11.81 9.54
N GLU A 221 -9.85 -10.92 10.14
CA GLU A 221 -10.24 -10.13 11.31
C GLU A 221 -10.17 -8.65 10.97
N LEU A 222 -11.26 -7.89 11.19
CA LEU A 222 -11.31 -6.44 10.99
C LEU A 222 -11.22 -5.71 12.34
N LYS A 223 -10.31 -4.74 12.40
CA LYS A 223 -10.19 -3.75 13.48
C LYS A 223 -10.43 -2.34 12.92
N VAL A 224 -11.29 -1.58 13.58
CA VAL A 224 -11.52 -0.17 13.27
C VAL A 224 -10.99 0.65 14.43
N LEU A 225 -10.16 1.64 14.12
CA LEU A 225 -9.51 2.49 15.11
C LEU A 225 -10.16 3.87 15.12
N ASP A 226 -10.65 4.31 16.27
CA ASP A 226 -11.16 5.66 16.48
C ASP A 226 -10.02 6.68 16.38
N ASN A 227 -10.37 7.92 15.98
CA ASN A 227 -9.42 9.02 15.81
C ASN A 227 -8.24 8.66 14.88
N ALA A 228 -8.51 7.89 13.85
CA ALA A 228 -7.56 7.54 12.81
C ALA A 228 -8.18 7.77 11.43
N GLU A 229 -7.40 8.38 10.54
CA GLU A 229 -7.72 8.60 9.13
C GLU A 229 -7.03 7.52 8.26
N HIS A 230 -6.64 7.87 7.04
CA HIS A 230 -6.07 6.95 6.04
C HIS A 230 -4.73 6.33 6.46
N PHE A 231 -3.92 7.04 7.22
CA PHE A 231 -2.60 6.57 7.67
C PHE A 231 -2.67 6.03 9.10
N VAL A 232 -3.46 4.97 9.30
CA VAL A 232 -3.73 4.38 10.64
C VAL A 232 -2.46 4.08 11.43
N HIS A 233 -1.38 3.64 10.75
CA HIS A 233 -0.09 3.33 11.36
C HIS A 233 0.70 4.57 11.82
N THR A 234 0.32 5.75 11.33
CA THR A 234 0.86 7.04 11.77
C THR A 234 -0.05 7.69 12.81
N ASP A 235 -1.37 7.57 12.64
CA ASP A 235 -2.35 8.20 13.53
C ASP A 235 -2.44 7.47 14.87
N GLN A 236 -2.38 6.13 14.86
CA GLN A 236 -2.49 5.26 16.04
C GLN A 236 -1.33 4.24 16.11
N PRO A 237 -0.05 4.67 16.13
CA PRO A 237 1.12 3.80 15.95
C PRO A 237 1.17 2.66 16.96
N HIS A 238 0.96 2.95 18.24
CA HIS A 238 1.03 1.93 19.30
C HIS A 238 -0.09 0.90 19.22
N GLN A 239 -1.31 1.32 18.82
CA GLN A 239 -2.42 0.38 18.68
C GLN A 239 -2.19 -0.54 17.47
N VAL A 240 -1.76 0.03 16.34
CA VAL A 240 -1.46 -0.74 15.13
C VAL A 240 -0.32 -1.73 15.38
N GLU A 241 0.78 -1.28 15.99
CA GLU A 241 1.90 -2.14 16.36
C GLU A 241 1.44 -3.33 17.21
N LYS A 242 0.71 -3.07 18.29
CA LYS A 242 0.21 -4.12 19.19
C LYS A 242 -0.71 -5.13 18.48
N LEU A 243 -1.61 -4.65 17.60
CA LEU A 243 -2.50 -5.51 16.84
C LEU A 243 -1.71 -6.41 15.88
N ILE A 244 -0.72 -5.85 15.19
CA ILE A 244 0.15 -6.59 14.27
C ILE A 244 0.97 -7.63 15.06
N GLU A 245 1.61 -7.28 16.17
CA GLU A 245 2.43 -8.20 16.95
C GLU A 245 1.61 -9.36 17.54
N VAL A 246 0.38 -9.12 17.96
CA VAL A 246 -0.52 -10.19 18.43
C VAL A 246 -0.91 -11.11 17.30
N PHE A 247 -1.20 -10.56 16.14
CA PHE A 247 -1.62 -11.33 14.97
C PHE A 247 -0.49 -12.15 14.34
N LEU A 248 0.75 -11.67 14.36
CA LEU A 248 1.91 -12.34 13.77
C LEU A 248 2.41 -13.54 14.55
N LYS A 249 2.04 -13.68 15.80
CA LYS A 249 2.30 -14.86 16.64
C LYS A 249 1.45 -16.03 16.19
#